data_201cf5e1f79145a09fb76f14919d5e21
#
_entry.id   201cf5e1f79145a09fb76f14919d5e21
#
_cell.length_a   1.000
_cell.length_b   1.000
_cell.length_c   1.000
_cell.angle_alpha   90.00
_cell.angle_beta   90.00
_cell.angle_gamma   90.00
#
_symmetry.space_group_name_H-M   'P 1'
#
loop_
_entity.id
_entity.type
_entity.pdbx_description
1 polymer ?
#
loop_
_entity_poly.entity_id
_entity_poly.type
_entity_poly.pdbx_seq_one_letter_code
_entity_poly.pdbx_strand_id
1 'polypeptide(L)'
;MNTPHKTLVIRFSSIGDIILSTPLLRVLRERFPQGQIDYVTRTEYAGLVRHNANLNVTHEFDAATGFPGLRELKKKLRRERYDLVIDLHNSIRSRYLRSMLGVGSIVKVDKRIKERTLLVKFKKNTYKSATPVADRYIETVHEFGIQKDGKGPELYIPDEILFGVSGKIAKLHLNQYDHVVGICPFAKHATKEWPVERFVELGVNAVKDLNCAVMIFGGTQERGRSELFVQALSGSIGGERIFNFTGELSLVETAAAMQYCDAIVCNDSGLMHVATAMGKKVVAIFGPTVEEFGFFPQGGHSVVLERRGLYCRPCSHLGLPHCPEGHFRCMKDIGAGDAYSALRGMVKN
;
A
#
# COMPACT_ATOMS: atom_id res chain seq x y z
N MET A 1 -24.53 21.29 10.99
CA MET A 1 -23.55 20.71 11.92
C MET A 1 -22.46 21.75 12.14
N ASN A 2 -21.97 21.91 13.39
CA ASN A 2 -20.86 22.83 13.64
C ASN A 2 -19.59 22.33 12.94
N THR A 3 -18.84 23.24 12.35
CA THR A 3 -17.55 22.93 11.71
C THR A 3 -16.58 22.40 12.79
N PRO A 4 -16.03 21.19 12.64
CA PRO A 4 -15.09 20.68 13.62
C PRO A 4 -13.78 21.48 13.59
N HIS A 5 -13.33 21.94 14.77
CA HIS A 5 -12.05 22.63 14.93
C HIS A 5 -10.89 21.65 15.09
N LYS A 6 -11.15 20.48 15.71
CA LYS A 6 -10.14 19.44 15.94
C LYS A 6 -10.66 18.07 15.51
N THR A 7 -9.99 17.48 14.55
CA THR A 7 -10.32 16.16 13.98
C THR A 7 -9.22 15.14 14.25
N LEU A 8 -9.59 13.95 14.71
CA LEU A 8 -8.67 12.83 14.88
C LEU A 8 -9.00 11.73 13.91
N VAL A 9 -8.05 11.34 13.07
CA VAL A 9 -8.14 10.17 12.19
C VAL A 9 -7.39 8.99 12.81
N ILE A 10 -8.01 7.81 12.90
CA ILE A 10 -7.42 6.62 13.51
C ILE A 10 -7.23 5.52 12.48
N ARG A 11 -5.98 5.21 12.12
CA ARG A 11 -5.61 4.05 11.30
C ARG A 11 -4.25 3.49 11.72
N PHE A 12 -4.25 2.39 12.50
CA PHE A 12 -3.03 1.81 13.05
C PHE A 12 -2.15 1.12 12.02
N SER A 13 -2.73 0.46 11.03
CA SER A 13 -2.08 -0.41 10.03
C SER A 13 -3.07 -0.76 8.92
N SER A 14 -2.73 -1.32 7.78
CA SER A 14 -1.39 -1.67 7.32
C SER A 14 -0.84 -0.59 6.37
N ILE A 15 0.33 -0.81 5.74
CA ILE A 15 0.94 0.12 4.77
C ILE A 15 -0.08 0.61 3.74
N GLY A 16 -0.70 -0.34 3.01
CA GLY A 16 -1.68 0.00 1.97
C GLY A 16 -2.87 0.80 2.50
N ASP A 17 -3.43 0.40 3.64
CA ASP A 17 -4.58 1.11 4.23
C ASP A 17 -4.23 2.54 4.68
N ILE A 18 -2.99 2.76 5.17
CA ILE A 18 -2.52 4.08 5.58
C ILE A 18 -2.35 4.96 4.34
N ILE A 19 -1.70 4.46 3.31
CA ILE A 19 -1.56 5.15 2.02
C ILE A 19 -2.95 5.47 1.42
N LEU A 20 -3.87 4.51 1.42
CA LEU A 20 -5.23 4.71 0.91
C LEU A 20 -6.08 5.68 1.76
N SER A 21 -5.61 6.08 2.94
CA SER A 21 -6.28 7.11 3.75
C SER A 21 -5.84 8.55 3.39
N THR A 22 -4.78 8.73 2.62
CA THR A 22 -4.25 10.06 2.30
C THR A 22 -5.18 10.95 1.47
N PRO A 23 -6.00 10.43 0.53
CA PRO A 23 -7.02 11.25 -0.12
C PRO A 23 -8.04 11.85 0.86
N LEU A 24 -8.44 11.08 1.89
CA LEU A 24 -9.31 11.61 2.94
C LEU A 24 -8.67 12.80 3.68
N LEU A 25 -7.37 12.72 3.99
CA LEU A 25 -6.65 13.79 4.69
C LEU A 25 -6.65 15.08 3.85
N ARG A 26 -6.45 14.95 2.54
CA ARG A 26 -6.47 16.07 1.60
C ARG A 26 -7.83 16.75 1.54
N VAL A 27 -8.90 16.00 1.32
CA VAL A 27 -10.26 16.57 1.25
C VAL A 27 -10.76 17.10 2.61
N LEU A 28 -10.27 16.54 3.73
CA LEU A 28 -10.50 17.11 5.06
C LEU A 28 -9.82 18.48 5.21
N ARG A 29 -8.58 18.62 4.75
CA ARG A 29 -7.84 19.89 4.79
C ARG A 29 -8.49 20.93 3.89
N GLU A 30 -8.91 20.55 2.69
CA GLU A 30 -9.64 21.45 1.80
C GLU A 30 -10.95 21.94 2.42
N ARG A 31 -11.68 21.06 3.09
CA ARG A 31 -12.95 21.40 3.74
C ARG A 31 -12.79 22.21 5.03
N PHE A 32 -11.72 21.94 5.79
CA PHE A 32 -11.41 22.56 7.07
C PHE A 32 -10.00 23.17 7.05
N PRO A 33 -9.76 24.26 6.30
CA PRO A 33 -8.40 24.80 6.08
C PRO A 33 -7.68 25.20 7.37
N GLN A 34 -8.42 25.70 8.35
CA GLN A 34 -7.90 26.14 9.66
C GLN A 34 -8.09 25.10 10.77
N GLY A 35 -8.71 23.97 10.47
CA GLY A 35 -8.93 22.90 11.44
C GLY A 35 -7.65 22.18 11.80
N GLN A 36 -7.50 21.76 13.05
CA GLN A 36 -6.45 20.82 13.43
C GLN A 36 -6.86 19.40 12.99
N ILE A 37 -6.02 18.75 12.21
CA ILE A 37 -6.21 17.37 11.74
C ILE A 37 -5.05 16.54 12.25
N ASP A 38 -5.33 15.63 13.16
CA ASP A 38 -4.33 14.74 13.76
C ASP A 38 -4.58 13.30 13.31
N TYR A 39 -3.52 12.52 13.30
CA TYR A 39 -3.55 11.12 12.85
C TYR A 39 -2.95 10.18 13.88
N VAL A 40 -3.58 9.03 14.12
CA VAL A 40 -3.03 7.96 14.97
C VAL A 40 -2.64 6.78 14.12
N THR A 41 -1.37 6.37 14.22
CA THR A 41 -0.85 5.17 13.57
C THR A 41 0.15 4.43 14.47
N ARG A 42 0.56 3.24 14.07
CA ARG A 42 1.67 2.53 14.73
C ARG A 42 3.00 3.17 14.35
N THR A 43 3.97 3.17 15.28
CA THR A 43 5.29 3.78 15.09
C THR A 43 5.97 3.30 13.80
N GLU A 44 5.88 1.99 13.51
CA GLU A 44 6.49 1.38 12.31
C GLU A 44 5.94 1.93 10.98
N TYR A 45 4.77 2.57 10.98
CA TYR A 45 4.14 3.13 9.78
C TYR A 45 4.05 4.66 9.80
N ALA A 46 4.47 5.30 10.88
CA ALA A 46 4.32 6.74 11.06
C ALA A 46 4.99 7.55 9.95
N GLY A 47 6.12 7.09 9.43
CA GLY A 47 6.83 7.73 8.31
C GLY A 47 5.96 7.94 7.08
N LEU A 48 4.96 7.09 6.83
CA LEU A 48 4.07 7.19 5.66
C LEU A 48 3.12 8.41 5.71
N VAL A 49 2.88 8.98 6.89
CA VAL A 49 1.94 10.12 7.07
C VAL A 49 2.52 11.28 7.85
N ARG A 50 3.64 11.10 8.56
CA ARG A 50 4.24 12.13 9.44
C ARG A 50 4.52 13.44 8.70
N HIS A 51 4.89 13.37 7.44
CA HIS A 51 5.26 14.51 6.60
C HIS A 51 4.12 14.97 5.69
N ASN A 52 2.90 14.44 5.88
CA ASN A 52 1.75 14.85 5.07
C ASN A 52 1.33 16.27 5.44
N ALA A 53 1.41 17.19 4.48
CA ALA A 53 1.11 18.62 4.67
C ALA A 53 -0.34 18.89 5.14
N ASN A 54 -1.24 17.90 4.98
CA ASN A 54 -2.63 18.00 5.42
C ASN A 54 -2.82 17.67 6.91
N LEU A 55 -1.78 17.20 7.61
CA LEU A 55 -1.81 16.86 9.03
C LEU A 55 -1.12 17.93 9.88
N ASN A 56 -1.60 18.08 11.12
CA ASN A 56 -0.94 18.88 12.14
C ASN A 56 -0.05 18.03 13.04
N VAL A 57 -0.57 16.90 13.54
CA VAL A 57 0.17 16.00 14.43
C VAL A 57 -0.06 14.54 14.05
N THR A 58 1.01 13.76 14.02
CA THR A 58 0.95 12.31 13.97
C THR A 58 1.23 11.73 15.35
N HIS A 59 0.24 11.07 15.94
CA HIS A 59 0.36 10.36 17.21
C HIS A 59 0.77 8.91 16.92
N GLU A 60 1.85 8.49 17.53
CA GLU A 60 2.41 7.17 17.33
C GLU A 60 2.04 6.21 18.46
N PHE A 61 1.72 4.99 18.11
CA PHE A 61 1.49 3.89 19.03
C PHE A 61 2.54 2.80 18.80
N ASP A 62 3.43 2.64 19.78
CA ASP A 62 4.32 1.50 19.79
C ASP A 62 3.56 0.24 20.21
N ALA A 63 3.39 -0.70 19.26
CA ALA A 63 2.65 -1.93 19.50
C ALA A 63 3.32 -2.86 20.52
N ALA A 64 4.64 -2.74 20.74
CA ALA A 64 5.38 -3.51 21.74
C ALA A 64 4.97 -3.15 23.17
N THR A 65 4.48 -1.92 23.39
CA THR A 65 4.02 -1.45 24.70
C THR A 65 2.65 -2.02 25.12
N GLY A 66 1.98 -2.74 24.22
CA GLY A 66 0.72 -3.42 24.49
C GLY A 66 -0.40 -2.49 24.98
N PHE A 67 -1.20 -2.98 25.93
CA PHE A 67 -2.33 -2.22 26.49
C PHE A 67 -1.91 -1.01 27.33
N PRO A 68 -0.83 -1.06 28.14
CA PRO A 68 -0.34 0.13 28.87
C PRO A 68 -0.03 1.31 27.95
N GLY A 69 0.71 1.08 26.84
CA GLY A 69 0.98 2.14 25.86
C GLY A 69 -0.29 2.70 25.20
N LEU A 70 -1.25 1.81 24.90
CA LEU A 70 -2.54 2.23 24.36
C LEU A 70 -3.32 3.11 25.36
N ARG A 71 -3.22 2.82 26.66
CA ARG A 71 -3.83 3.61 27.74
C ARG A 71 -3.19 5.00 27.84
N GLU A 72 -1.86 5.08 27.76
CA GLU A 72 -1.15 6.36 27.79
C GLU A 72 -1.48 7.20 26.55
N LEU A 73 -1.50 6.58 25.36
CA LEU A 73 -1.94 7.27 24.15
C LEU A 73 -3.37 7.82 24.33
N LYS A 74 -4.30 7.02 24.87
CA LYS A 74 -5.67 7.49 25.14
C LYS A 74 -5.71 8.68 26.08
N LYS A 75 -4.91 8.70 27.15
CA LYS A 75 -4.83 9.86 28.06
C LYS A 75 -4.34 11.12 27.33
N LYS A 76 -3.33 10.97 26.46
CA LYS A 76 -2.83 12.06 25.61
C LYS A 76 -3.94 12.60 24.71
N LEU A 77 -4.59 11.72 23.94
CA LEU A 77 -5.66 12.11 23.01
C LEU A 77 -6.85 12.77 23.72
N ARG A 78 -7.19 12.34 24.94
CA ARG A 78 -8.28 12.94 25.72
C ARG A 78 -8.02 14.40 26.08
N ARG A 79 -6.77 14.78 26.29
CA ARG A 79 -6.37 16.17 26.60
C ARG A 79 -6.53 17.13 25.42
N GLU A 80 -6.47 16.59 24.20
CA GLU A 80 -6.59 17.36 22.96
C GLU A 80 -8.01 17.85 22.69
N ARG A 81 -9.05 17.23 23.28
CA ARG A 81 -10.46 17.63 23.15
C ARG A 81 -10.92 17.71 21.69
N TYR A 82 -10.83 16.58 20.97
CA TYR A 82 -11.30 16.50 19.58
C TYR A 82 -12.81 16.69 19.48
N ASP A 83 -13.27 17.36 18.42
CA ASP A 83 -14.69 17.54 18.08
C ASP A 83 -15.19 16.38 17.22
N LEU A 84 -14.31 15.86 16.36
CA LEU A 84 -14.61 14.77 15.41
C LEU A 84 -13.54 13.68 15.52
N VAL A 85 -13.99 12.43 15.59
CA VAL A 85 -13.12 11.23 15.45
C VAL A 85 -13.55 10.43 14.25
N ILE A 86 -12.62 10.17 13.33
CA ILE A 86 -12.79 9.35 12.14
C ILE A 86 -12.04 8.03 12.35
N ASP A 87 -12.77 6.96 12.66
CA ASP A 87 -12.18 5.63 12.91
C ASP A 87 -12.16 4.79 11.64
N LEU A 88 -11.06 4.86 10.89
CA LEU A 88 -10.82 4.06 9.70
C LEU A 88 -10.32 2.64 10.01
N HIS A 89 -9.94 2.40 11.26
CA HIS A 89 -9.45 1.07 11.67
C HIS A 89 -10.58 0.17 12.18
N ASN A 90 -11.54 0.72 12.89
CA ASN A 90 -12.75 0.09 13.44
C ASN A 90 -12.47 -1.32 14.02
N SER A 91 -11.53 -1.40 14.98
CA SER A 91 -11.11 -2.59 15.70
C SER A 91 -11.34 -2.43 17.21
N ILE A 92 -11.10 -3.47 18.00
CA ILE A 92 -11.19 -3.42 19.46
C ILE A 92 -10.27 -2.31 20.01
N ARG A 93 -9.03 -2.21 19.50
CA ARG A 93 -8.08 -1.18 19.95
C ARG A 93 -8.54 0.24 19.62
N SER A 94 -9.03 0.48 18.39
CA SER A 94 -9.53 1.82 18.03
C SER A 94 -10.84 2.16 18.76
N ARG A 95 -11.70 1.16 19.04
CA ARG A 95 -12.89 1.34 19.89
C ARG A 95 -12.50 1.78 21.30
N TYR A 96 -11.47 1.15 21.88
CA TYR A 96 -10.95 1.54 23.18
C TYR A 96 -10.39 2.96 23.15
N LEU A 97 -9.63 3.36 22.12
CA LEU A 97 -9.13 4.74 22.03
C LEU A 97 -10.26 5.77 21.96
N ARG A 98 -11.21 5.58 21.05
CA ARG A 98 -12.31 6.56 20.85
C ARG A 98 -13.35 6.57 21.98
N SER A 99 -13.41 5.53 22.81
CA SER A 99 -14.32 5.50 23.94
C SER A 99 -13.89 6.52 25.01
N MET A 100 -14.84 7.26 25.57
CA MET A 100 -14.61 8.24 26.66
C MET A 100 -13.62 9.39 26.31
N LEU A 101 -13.46 9.73 25.01
CA LEU A 101 -12.71 10.94 24.63
C LEU A 101 -13.53 12.23 24.82
N GLY A 102 -14.83 12.12 25.10
CA GLY A 102 -15.72 13.28 25.21
C GLY A 102 -15.98 13.99 23.88
N VAL A 103 -15.96 13.22 22.77
CA VAL A 103 -16.04 13.73 21.40
C VAL A 103 -17.48 13.97 20.99
N GLY A 104 -17.74 15.09 20.31
CA GLY A 104 -19.08 15.45 19.81
C GLY A 104 -19.58 14.54 18.70
N SER A 105 -18.70 14.09 17.79
CA SER A 105 -19.05 13.21 16.68
C SER A 105 -18.00 12.12 16.45
N ILE A 106 -18.47 10.88 16.23
CA ILE A 106 -17.61 9.72 15.90
C ILE A 106 -18.15 9.03 14.66
N VAL A 107 -17.40 9.11 13.57
CA VAL A 107 -17.69 8.37 12.34
C VAL A 107 -16.73 7.20 12.18
N LYS A 108 -17.14 6.16 11.48
CA LYS A 108 -16.36 4.92 11.34
C LYS A 108 -16.57 4.33 9.97
N VAL A 109 -15.49 3.77 9.42
CA VAL A 109 -15.54 3.11 8.13
C VAL A 109 -16.48 1.91 8.14
N ASP A 110 -17.29 1.78 7.10
CA ASP A 110 -17.97 0.54 6.77
C ASP A 110 -17.01 -0.42 6.08
N LYS A 111 -16.68 -1.50 6.77
CA LYS A 111 -15.77 -2.55 6.27
C LYS A 111 -16.45 -3.53 5.31
N ARG A 112 -17.74 -3.36 5.04
CA ARG A 112 -18.56 -4.25 4.19
C ARG A 112 -18.37 -5.73 4.55
N ILE A 113 -18.42 -6.03 5.87
CA ILE A 113 -18.11 -7.37 6.40
C ILE A 113 -19.08 -8.41 5.88
N LYS A 114 -20.37 -8.06 5.76
CA LYS A 114 -21.42 -8.95 5.26
C LYS A 114 -21.15 -9.35 3.80
N GLU A 115 -20.99 -8.37 2.93
CA GLU A 115 -20.73 -8.56 1.49
C GLU A 115 -19.46 -9.38 1.29
N ARG A 116 -18.39 -9.01 1.99
CA ARG A 116 -17.11 -9.71 1.98
C ARG A 116 -17.24 -11.18 2.43
N THR A 117 -17.99 -11.43 3.50
CA THR A 117 -18.19 -12.79 4.01
C THR A 117 -18.99 -13.63 3.03
N LEU A 118 -20.04 -13.06 2.44
CA LEU A 118 -20.84 -13.74 1.42
C LEU A 118 -20.00 -14.08 0.19
N LEU A 119 -19.17 -13.15 -0.27
CA LEU A 119 -18.32 -13.37 -1.43
C LEU A 119 -17.24 -14.41 -1.17
N VAL A 120 -16.53 -14.35 -0.02
CA VAL A 120 -15.45 -15.30 0.29
C VAL A 120 -15.99 -16.69 0.60
N LYS A 121 -16.99 -16.81 1.47
CA LYS A 121 -17.45 -18.12 1.95
C LYS A 121 -18.46 -18.81 1.01
N PHE A 122 -19.35 -18.03 0.43
CA PHE A 122 -20.47 -18.56 -0.36
C PHE A 122 -20.37 -18.22 -1.86
N LYS A 123 -19.31 -17.53 -2.29
CA LYS A 123 -19.10 -17.07 -3.67
C LYS A 123 -20.26 -16.22 -4.21
N LYS A 124 -21.03 -15.62 -3.29
CA LYS A 124 -22.16 -14.76 -3.63
C LYS A 124 -21.73 -13.29 -3.58
N ASN A 125 -21.55 -12.70 -4.76
CA ASN A 125 -21.25 -11.28 -4.88
C ASN A 125 -22.51 -10.45 -4.63
N THR A 126 -22.51 -9.69 -3.54
CA THR A 126 -23.57 -8.76 -3.17
C THR A 126 -23.09 -7.32 -3.09
N TYR A 127 -21.85 -7.06 -3.52
CA TYR A 127 -21.35 -5.70 -3.68
C TYR A 127 -22.13 -4.97 -4.77
N LYS A 128 -22.54 -3.74 -4.49
CA LYS A 128 -23.22 -2.88 -5.48
C LYS A 128 -22.21 -2.32 -6.50
N SER A 129 -20.98 -2.13 -6.07
CA SER A 129 -19.86 -1.63 -6.90
C SER A 129 -18.53 -2.01 -6.26
N ALA A 130 -17.49 -2.09 -7.07
CA ALA A 130 -16.10 -2.26 -6.63
C ALA A 130 -15.53 -0.92 -6.13
N THR A 131 -16.14 -0.34 -5.08
CA THR A 131 -15.71 0.96 -4.55
C THR A 131 -14.31 0.85 -3.95
N PRO A 132 -13.34 1.67 -4.39
CA PRO A 132 -12.00 1.73 -3.82
C PRO A 132 -12.00 2.00 -2.32
N VAL A 133 -11.03 1.46 -1.59
CA VAL A 133 -10.93 1.67 -0.13
C VAL A 133 -10.74 3.15 0.20
N ALA A 134 -9.99 3.92 -0.59
CA ALA A 134 -9.85 5.36 -0.39
C ALA A 134 -11.20 6.09 -0.48
N ASP A 135 -12.03 5.74 -1.45
CA ASP A 135 -13.38 6.31 -1.59
C ASP A 135 -14.25 5.93 -0.38
N ARG A 136 -14.18 4.68 0.10
CA ARG A 136 -14.90 4.26 1.33
C ARG A 136 -14.46 5.04 2.57
N TYR A 137 -13.21 5.49 2.63
CA TYR A 137 -12.74 6.35 3.71
C TYR A 137 -13.36 7.74 3.60
N ILE A 138 -13.45 8.31 2.40
CA ILE A 138 -14.12 9.60 2.18
C ILE A 138 -15.62 9.49 2.43
N GLU A 139 -16.27 8.38 2.08
CA GLU A 139 -17.68 8.12 2.38
C GLU A 139 -18.00 8.27 3.89
N THR A 140 -17.04 8.00 4.79
CA THR A 140 -17.26 8.13 6.24
C THR A 140 -17.57 9.54 6.71
N VAL A 141 -17.19 10.54 5.93
CA VAL A 141 -17.33 11.97 6.25
C VAL A 141 -18.28 12.71 5.32
N HIS A 142 -19.05 11.98 4.52
CA HIS A 142 -19.99 12.55 3.56
C HIS A 142 -21.02 13.49 4.22
N GLU A 143 -21.44 13.20 5.45
CA GLU A 143 -22.38 14.04 6.22
C GLU A 143 -21.86 15.45 6.54
N PHE A 144 -20.52 15.67 6.46
CA PHE A 144 -19.88 16.99 6.60
C PHE A 144 -19.75 17.77 5.29
N GLY A 145 -20.41 17.31 4.20
CA GLY A 145 -20.34 17.91 2.89
C GLY A 145 -19.01 17.68 2.17
N ILE A 146 -18.24 16.67 2.59
CA ILE A 146 -16.96 16.31 2.00
C ILE A 146 -17.20 15.30 0.87
N GLN A 147 -16.62 15.58 -0.29
CA GLN A 147 -16.67 14.74 -1.49
C GLN A 147 -15.27 14.38 -1.95
N LYS A 148 -15.15 13.32 -2.74
CA LYS A 148 -13.89 12.94 -3.36
C LYS A 148 -13.47 13.97 -4.43
N ASP A 149 -12.17 14.20 -4.51
CA ASP A 149 -11.55 15.12 -5.48
C ASP A 149 -11.08 14.43 -6.77
N GLY A 150 -11.28 13.12 -6.88
CA GLY A 150 -10.84 12.32 -8.03
C GLY A 150 -9.34 12.05 -8.10
N LYS A 151 -8.55 12.55 -7.13
CA LYS A 151 -7.12 12.31 -7.08
C LYS A 151 -6.79 11.03 -6.31
N GLY A 152 -5.72 10.35 -6.72
CA GLY A 152 -5.22 9.15 -6.07
C GLY A 152 -4.58 9.37 -4.70
N PRO A 153 -4.09 8.30 -4.08
CA PRO A 153 -3.26 8.36 -2.87
C PRO A 153 -1.98 9.16 -3.12
N GLU A 154 -1.42 9.71 -2.05
CA GLU A 154 -0.20 10.53 -2.09
C GLU A 154 0.73 10.16 -0.93
N LEU A 155 2.03 10.41 -1.11
CA LEU A 155 3.05 10.24 -0.08
C LEU A 155 4.03 11.41 -0.14
N TYR A 156 4.24 12.06 0.99
CA TYR A 156 5.16 13.17 1.13
C TYR A 156 6.51 12.67 1.65
N ILE A 157 7.56 12.96 0.91
CA ILE A 157 8.93 12.56 1.26
C ILE A 157 9.71 13.83 1.59
N PRO A 158 10.32 13.94 2.78
CA PRO A 158 11.18 15.08 3.13
C PRO A 158 12.40 15.18 2.22
N ASP A 159 12.84 16.41 1.96
CA ASP A 159 14.02 16.70 1.11
C ASP A 159 15.29 16.02 1.63
N GLU A 160 15.46 15.91 2.95
CA GLU A 160 16.59 15.21 3.57
C GLU A 160 16.64 13.73 3.17
N ILE A 161 15.47 13.05 3.13
CA ILE A 161 15.37 11.66 2.70
C ILE A 161 15.61 11.55 1.19
N LEU A 162 15.05 12.47 0.41
CA LEU A 162 15.30 12.52 -1.04
C LEU A 162 16.79 12.69 -1.32
N PHE A 163 17.46 13.62 -0.64
CA PHE A 163 18.90 13.86 -0.77
C PHE A 163 19.73 12.64 -0.34
N GLY A 164 19.40 12.02 0.81
CA GLY A 164 20.10 10.82 1.29
C GLY A 164 19.98 9.64 0.32
N VAL A 165 18.78 9.42 -0.24
CA VAL A 165 18.54 8.36 -1.22
C VAL A 165 19.20 8.69 -2.56
N SER A 166 19.15 9.94 -3.03
CA SER A 166 19.80 10.34 -4.28
C SER A 166 21.30 10.06 -4.25
N GLY A 167 21.97 10.30 -3.12
CA GLY A 167 23.39 9.99 -2.93
C GLY A 167 23.71 8.50 -2.99
N LYS A 168 22.77 7.63 -2.51
CA LYS A 168 22.90 6.16 -2.64
C LYS A 168 22.72 5.73 -4.11
N ILE A 169 21.68 6.26 -4.77
CA ILE A 169 21.33 5.91 -6.16
C ILE A 169 22.38 6.41 -7.16
N ALA A 170 22.97 7.59 -6.96
CA ALA A 170 24.00 8.13 -7.85
C ALA A 170 25.20 7.17 -8.03
N LYS A 171 25.53 6.38 -7.00
CA LYS A 171 26.62 5.39 -7.06
C LYS A 171 26.32 4.18 -7.95
N LEU A 172 25.07 4.00 -8.36
CA LEU A 172 24.62 2.87 -9.17
C LEU A 172 24.79 3.12 -10.67
N HIS A 173 25.13 4.36 -11.06
CA HIS A 173 25.32 4.76 -12.46
C HIS A 173 24.15 4.34 -13.38
N LEU A 174 22.90 4.56 -12.91
CA LEU A 174 21.68 4.12 -13.61
C LEU A 174 21.53 4.71 -15.01
N ASN A 175 22.20 5.83 -15.30
CA ASN A 175 22.21 6.51 -16.60
C ASN A 175 22.83 5.72 -17.74
N GLN A 176 23.51 4.60 -17.45
CA GLN A 176 24.04 3.67 -18.46
C GLN A 176 22.96 2.71 -19.02
N TYR A 177 21.78 2.70 -18.42
CA TYR A 177 20.65 1.87 -18.83
C TYR A 177 19.55 2.74 -19.43
N ASP A 178 18.82 2.21 -20.40
CA ASP A 178 17.72 2.94 -21.03
C ASP A 178 16.51 3.07 -20.08
N HIS A 179 16.34 2.07 -19.20
CA HIS A 179 15.22 2.00 -18.26
C HIS A 179 15.63 1.45 -16.88
N VAL A 180 14.83 1.76 -15.88
CA VAL A 180 14.93 1.19 -14.53
C VAL A 180 13.63 0.55 -14.14
N VAL A 181 13.63 -0.75 -13.87
CA VAL A 181 12.45 -1.52 -13.46
C VAL A 181 12.54 -1.89 -11.98
N GLY A 182 11.53 -1.49 -11.21
CA GLY A 182 11.39 -1.92 -9.83
C GLY A 182 10.63 -3.25 -9.73
N ILE A 183 11.09 -4.15 -8.88
CA ILE A 183 10.42 -5.42 -8.60
C ILE A 183 10.17 -5.55 -7.10
N CYS A 184 8.89 -5.78 -6.70
CA CYS A 184 8.49 -6.09 -5.34
C CYS A 184 7.94 -7.53 -5.30
N PRO A 185 8.80 -8.55 -5.20
CA PRO A 185 8.40 -9.93 -5.44
C PRO A 185 7.74 -10.60 -4.23
N PHE A 186 7.70 -9.92 -3.07
CA PHE A 186 7.22 -10.49 -1.82
C PHE A 186 5.90 -9.89 -1.38
N ALA A 187 5.15 -10.66 -0.59
CA ALA A 187 3.94 -10.22 0.09
C ALA A 187 3.83 -10.88 1.46
N LYS A 188 3.06 -10.28 2.36
CA LYS A 188 2.84 -10.80 3.72
C LYS A 188 2.22 -12.21 3.76
N HIS A 189 1.45 -12.56 2.75
CA HIS A 189 0.73 -13.84 2.66
C HIS A 189 1.18 -14.59 1.43
N ALA A 190 1.61 -15.84 1.60
CA ALA A 190 2.15 -16.65 0.51
C ALA A 190 1.18 -16.81 -0.68
N THR A 191 -0.14 -16.84 -0.43
CA THR A 191 -1.12 -16.91 -1.53
C THR A 191 -1.20 -15.63 -2.38
N LYS A 192 -0.61 -14.53 -1.94
CA LYS A 192 -0.50 -13.28 -2.71
C LYS A 192 0.83 -13.16 -3.46
N GLU A 193 1.74 -14.10 -3.28
CA GLU A 193 3.04 -14.08 -3.97
C GLU A 193 2.95 -14.82 -5.31
N TRP A 194 3.26 -14.12 -6.35
CA TRP A 194 3.48 -14.73 -7.66
C TRP A 194 4.74 -15.60 -7.60
N PRO A 195 4.78 -16.77 -8.28
CA PRO A 195 5.94 -17.63 -8.23
C PRO A 195 7.24 -16.87 -8.55
N VAL A 196 8.26 -17.05 -7.72
CA VAL A 196 9.52 -16.30 -7.82
C VAL A 196 10.20 -16.54 -9.18
N GLU A 197 10.06 -17.73 -9.74
CA GLU A 197 10.58 -18.11 -11.05
C GLU A 197 9.98 -17.24 -12.17
N ARG A 198 8.73 -16.80 -12.00
CA ARG A 198 8.06 -15.90 -12.94
C ARG A 198 8.62 -14.49 -12.89
N PHE A 199 8.97 -14.00 -11.67
CA PHE A 199 9.68 -12.73 -11.54
C PHE A 199 11.10 -12.80 -12.13
N VAL A 200 11.79 -13.92 -11.99
CA VAL A 200 13.11 -14.16 -12.64
C VAL A 200 12.94 -14.09 -14.16
N GLU A 201 12.01 -14.86 -14.72
CA GLU A 201 11.73 -14.88 -16.17
C GLU A 201 11.37 -13.48 -16.70
N LEU A 202 10.52 -12.74 -15.98
CA LEU A 202 10.17 -11.35 -16.31
C LEU A 202 11.40 -10.44 -16.29
N GLY A 203 12.24 -10.51 -15.24
CA GLY A 203 13.45 -9.71 -15.12
C GLY A 203 14.46 -10.01 -16.23
N VAL A 204 14.63 -11.28 -16.60
CA VAL A 204 15.48 -11.69 -17.73
C VAL A 204 14.98 -11.08 -19.04
N ASN A 205 13.68 -11.17 -19.31
CA ASN A 205 13.09 -10.62 -20.53
C ASN A 205 13.22 -9.08 -20.56
N ALA A 206 12.98 -8.42 -19.42
CA ALA A 206 13.12 -6.97 -19.32
C ALA A 206 14.56 -6.51 -19.59
N VAL A 207 15.56 -7.16 -18.99
CA VAL A 207 16.96 -6.81 -19.20
C VAL A 207 17.40 -7.02 -20.66
N LYS A 208 17.02 -8.13 -21.25
CA LYS A 208 17.41 -8.47 -22.64
C LYS A 208 16.80 -7.52 -23.68
N ASP A 209 15.53 -7.15 -23.50
CA ASP A 209 14.78 -6.43 -24.52
C ASP A 209 14.72 -4.92 -24.29
N LEU A 210 14.88 -4.45 -23.04
CA LEU A 210 14.71 -3.05 -22.66
C LEU A 210 16.02 -2.40 -22.19
N ASN A 211 17.15 -3.12 -22.20
CA ASN A 211 18.42 -2.63 -21.65
C ASN A 211 18.24 -1.96 -20.28
N CYS A 212 17.53 -2.60 -19.36
CA CYS A 212 17.17 -2.01 -18.08
C CYS A 212 18.05 -2.47 -16.92
N ALA A 213 18.12 -1.62 -15.89
CA ALA A 213 18.50 -1.99 -14.53
C ALA A 213 17.28 -2.53 -13.76
N VAL A 214 17.51 -3.42 -12.81
CA VAL A 214 16.49 -4.00 -11.93
C VAL A 214 16.75 -3.56 -10.49
N MET A 215 15.80 -2.87 -9.88
CA MET A 215 15.83 -2.52 -8.46
C MET A 215 14.83 -3.40 -7.70
N ILE A 216 15.29 -4.09 -6.66
CA ILE A 216 14.47 -5.03 -5.88
C ILE A 216 14.13 -4.38 -4.55
N PHE A 217 12.83 -4.41 -4.18
CA PHE A 217 12.32 -3.83 -2.94
C PHE A 217 11.60 -4.86 -2.10
N GLY A 218 11.80 -4.77 -0.79
CA GLY A 218 11.16 -5.62 0.21
C GLY A 218 11.50 -5.19 1.62
N GLY A 219 10.85 -5.78 2.62
CA GLY A 219 11.10 -5.52 4.03
C GLY A 219 12.27 -6.35 4.59
N THR A 220 12.66 -6.05 5.83
CA THR A 220 13.79 -6.70 6.51
C THR A 220 13.62 -8.23 6.65
N GLN A 221 12.35 -8.67 6.82
CA GLN A 221 12.05 -10.10 6.99
C GLN A 221 12.22 -10.90 5.68
N GLU A 222 12.33 -10.20 4.55
CA GLU A 222 12.39 -10.80 3.22
C GLU A 222 13.84 -10.88 2.69
N ARG A 223 14.84 -10.38 3.46
CA ARG A 223 16.24 -10.26 3.04
C ARG A 223 16.82 -11.58 2.52
N GLY A 224 16.74 -12.67 3.29
CA GLY A 224 17.30 -13.96 2.87
C GLY A 224 16.62 -14.53 1.61
N ARG A 225 15.30 -14.32 1.46
CA ARG A 225 14.57 -14.73 0.25
C ARG A 225 14.95 -13.88 -0.96
N SER A 226 15.20 -12.60 -0.73
CA SER A 226 15.67 -11.67 -1.75
C SER A 226 17.06 -12.01 -2.27
N GLU A 227 17.97 -12.47 -1.41
CA GLU A 227 19.29 -12.94 -1.82
C GLU A 227 19.19 -14.12 -2.79
N LEU A 228 18.31 -15.10 -2.50
CA LEU A 228 18.04 -16.22 -3.40
C LEU A 228 17.44 -15.76 -4.74
N PHE A 229 16.55 -14.77 -4.72
CA PHE A 229 15.99 -14.17 -5.92
C PHE A 229 17.05 -13.47 -6.77
N VAL A 230 17.91 -12.66 -6.14
CA VAL A 230 19.07 -11.99 -6.78
C VAL A 230 19.99 -13.04 -7.42
N GLN A 231 20.30 -14.11 -6.69
CA GLN A 231 21.18 -15.19 -7.16
C GLN A 231 20.62 -15.88 -8.42
N ALA A 232 19.31 -16.20 -8.40
CA ALA A 232 18.63 -16.80 -9.54
C ALA A 232 18.58 -15.85 -10.76
N LEU A 233 18.36 -14.57 -10.55
CA LEU A 233 18.31 -13.57 -11.61
C LEU A 233 19.71 -13.30 -12.16
N SER A 234 20.72 -13.09 -11.31
CA SER A 234 22.12 -12.80 -11.71
C SER A 234 22.75 -13.95 -12.49
N GLY A 235 22.41 -15.20 -12.17
CA GLY A 235 22.84 -16.36 -12.95
C GLY A 235 22.40 -16.35 -14.43
N SER A 236 21.37 -15.54 -14.76
CA SER A 236 20.82 -15.45 -16.12
C SER A 236 21.25 -14.21 -16.89
N ILE A 237 21.55 -13.09 -16.19
CA ILE A 237 21.77 -11.76 -16.81
C ILE A 237 23.04 -11.03 -16.32
N GLY A 238 23.82 -11.63 -15.43
CA GLY A 238 24.89 -10.94 -14.71
C GLY A 238 24.37 -10.14 -13.50
N GLY A 239 25.25 -9.78 -12.58
CA GLY A 239 24.90 -9.11 -11.33
C GLY A 239 24.95 -7.57 -11.40
N GLU A 240 25.63 -7.00 -12.39
CA GLU A 240 25.92 -5.56 -12.49
C GLU A 240 24.69 -4.68 -12.72
N ARG A 241 23.58 -5.27 -13.13
CA ARG A 241 22.30 -4.58 -13.42
C ARG A 241 21.26 -4.75 -12.32
N ILE A 242 21.60 -5.47 -11.24
CA ILE A 242 20.68 -5.83 -10.18
C ILE A 242 21.05 -5.10 -8.90
N PHE A 243 20.14 -4.29 -8.39
CA PHE A 243 20.32 -3.50 -7.18
C PHE A 243 19.29 -3.90 -6.12
N ASN A 244 19.73 -4.59 -5.08
CA ASN A 244 18.86 -5.14 -4.05
C ASN A 244 18.78 -4.19 -2.84
N PHE A 245 17.63 -3.59 -2.64
CA PHE A 245 17.33 -2.72 -1.49
C PHE A 245 16.46 -3.40 -0.43
N THR A 246 16.26 -4.71 -0.52
CA THR A 246 15.41 -5.45 0.42
C THR A 246 15.96 -5.38 1.84
N GLY A 247 15.20 -4.76 2.75
CA GLY A 247 15.56 -4.59 4.15
C GLY A 247 16.66 -3.56 4.43
N GLU A 248 17.08 -2.78 3.44
CA GLU A 248 18.09 -1.74 3.58
C GLU A 248 17.51 -0.33 3.75
N LEU A 249 16.28 -0.15 3.29
CA LEU A 249 15.59 1.13 3.26
C LEU A 249 14.38 1.10 4.21
N SER A 250 14.13 2.22 4.87
CA SER A 250 12.83 2.47 5.51
C SER A 250 11.72 2.58 4.46
N LEU A 251 10.46 2.54 4.86
CA LEU A 251 9.33 2.66 3.93
C LEU A 251 9.35 3.97 3.11
N VAL A 252 9.78 5.08 3.73
CA VAL A 252 9.86 6.38 3.06
C VAL A 252 11.07 6.45 2.13
N GLU A 253 12.23 5.89 2.53
CA GLU A 253 13.38 5.76 1.64
C GLU A 253 13.08 4.82 0.46
N THR A 254 12.31 3.73 0.70
CA THR A 254 11.83 2.85 -0.39
C THR A 254 10.98 3.63 -1.40
N ALA A 255 10.06 4.47 -0.92
CA ALA A 255 9.28 5.34 -1.79
C ALA A 255 10.16 6.33 -2.58
N ALA A 256 11.17 6.92 -1.93
CA ALA A 256 12.14 7.80 -2.58
C ALA A 256 12.95 7.06 -3.66
N ALA A 257 13.41 5.83 -3.38
CA ALA A 257 14.14 5.01 -4.35
C ALA A 257 13.26 4.57 -5.52
N MET A 258 11.96 4.28 -5.29
CA MET A 258 11.00 3.96 -6.34
C MET A 258 10.81 5.11 -7.35
N GLN A 259 11.13 6.37 -7.00
CA GLN A 259 11.07 7.50 -7.94
C GLN A 259 12.01 7.31 -9.13
N TYR A 260 13.11 6.60 -8.96
CA TYR A 260 14.09 6.32 -10.01
C TYR A 260 13.67 5.18 -10.95
N CYS A 261 12.58 4.47 -10.66
CA CYS A 261 12.05 3.44 -11.55
C CYS A 261 11.08 4.04 -12.58
N ASP A 262 11.13 3.57 -13.82
CA ASP A 262 10.14 3.91 -14.86
C ASP A 262 8.82 3.17 -14.63
N ALA A 263 8.90 1.93 -14.17
CA ALA A 263 7.75 1.11 -13.81
C ALA A 263 8.08 0.14 -12.66
N ILE A 264 7.04 -0.27 -11.93
CA ILE A 264 7.13 -1.21 -10.82
C ILE A 264 6.28 -2.44 -11.13
N VAL A 265 6.86 -3.63 -10.97
CA VAL A 265 6.11 -4.91 -11.01
C VAL A 265 6.01 -5.47 -9.60
N CYS A 266 4.82 -5.76 -9.14
CA CYS A 266 4.59 -6.13 -7.74
C CYS A 266 3.38 -7.05 -7.55
N ASN A 267 3.36 -7.72 -6.42
CA ASN A 267 2.18 -8.41 -5.91
C ASN A 267 1.16 -7.44 -5.28
N ASP A 268 -0.05 -7.91 -4.99
CA ASP A 268 -1.03 -7.26 -4.12
C ASP A 268 -0.44 -7.10 -2.70
N SER A 269 0.30 -6.01 -2.49
CA SER A 269 1.08 -5.74 -1.27
C SER A 269 1.06 -4.26 -0.88
N GLY A 270 1.63 -3.95 0.29
CA GLY A 270 1.76 -2.57 0.75
C GLY A 270 2.61 -1.70 -0.18
N LEU A 271 3.69 -2.27 -0.76
CA LEU A 271 4.59 -1.55 -1.67
C LEU A 271 3.93 -1.18 -3.00
N MET A 272 2.94 -1.96 -3.46
CA MET A 272 2.10 -1.58 -4.60
C MET A 272 1.42 -0.23 -4.36
N HIS A 273 0.84 -0.03 -3.17
CA HIS A 273 0.18 1.24 -2.83
C HIS A 273 1.19 2.38 -2.64
N VAL A 274 2.39 2.09 -2.15
CA VAL A 274 3.49 3.07 -2.09
C VAL A 274 3.85 3.51 -3.51
N ALA A 275 4.06 2.58 -4.44
CA ALA A 275 4.38 2.88 -5.82
C ALA A 275 3.29 3.74 -6.51
N THR A 276 2.01 3.42 -6.30
CA THR A 276 0.90 4.21 -6.85
C THR A 276 0.81 5.61 -6.23
N ALA A 277 1.06 5.74 -4.92
CA ALA A 277 1.10 7.04 -4.25
C ALA A 277 2.25 7.93 -4.72
N MET A 278 3.30 7.32 -5.28
CA MET A 278 4.43 8.02 -5.92
C MET A 278 4.20 8.29 -7.42
N GLY A 279 2.98 8.04 -7.93
CA GLY A 279 2.64 8.24 -9.34
C GLY A 279 3.35 7.30 -10.31
N LYS A 280 3.91 6.17 -9.84
CA LYS A 280 4.62 5.23 -10.70
C LYS A 280 3.68 4.39 -11.55
N LYS A 281 4.16 3.99 -12.72
CA LYS A 281 3.52 2.97 -13.57
C LYS A 281 3.63 1.62 -12.87
N VAL A 282 2.51 0.91 -12.69
CA VAL A 282 2.47 -0.32 -11.88
C VAL A 282 1.84 -1.49 -12.63
N VAL A 283 2.57 -2.59 -12.73
CA VAL A 283 2.02 -3.90 -13.08
C VAL A 283 1.77 -4.67 -11.79
N ALA A 284 0.51 -4.84 -11.42
CA ALA A 284 0.10 -5.45 -10.16
C ALA A 284 -0.48 -6.86 -10.39
N ILE A 285 0.03 -7.84 -9.66
CA ILE A 285 -0.37 -9.25 -9.77
C ILE A 285 -1.32 -9.61 -8.64
N PHE A 286 -2.55 -10.00 -8.99
CA PHE A 286 -3.63 -10.31 -8.06
C PHE A 286 -4.05 -11.77 -8.16
N GLY A 287 -3.87 -12.52 -7.07
CA GLY A 287 -4.25 -13.93 -6.98
C GLY A 287 -5.56 -14.14 -6.22
N PRO A 288 -5.51 -14.30 -4.87
CA PRO A 288 -6.65 -14.74 -4.06
C PRO A 288 -7.70 -13.66 -3.81
N THR A 289 -7.38 -12.41 -4.05
CA THR A 289 -8.20 -11.22 -3.81
C THR A 289 -8.83 -10.70 -5.10
N VAL A 290 -9.88 -9.91 -4.98
CA VAL A 290 -10.68 -9.40 -6.10
C VAL A 290 -10.94 -7.91 -5.98
N GLU A 291 -11.32 -7.29 -7.10
CA GLU A 291 -11.58 -5.85 -7.23
C GLU A 291 -12.60 -5.33 -6.22
N GLU A 292 -13.64 -6.11 -5.92
CA GLU A 292 -14.71 -5.75 -4.99
C GLU A 292 -14.20 -5.42 -3.58
N PHE A 293 -13.01 -5.91 -3.20
CA PHE A 293 -12.40 -5.54 -1.93
C PHE A 293 -11.86 -4.11 -1.92
N GLY A 294 -11.66 -3.50 -3.11
CA GLY A 294 -11.30 -2.10 -3.29
C GLY A 294 -9.82 -1.80 -3.12
N PHE A 295 -8.95 -2.82 -3.21
CA PHE A 295 -7.49 -2.67 -3.06
C PHE A 295 -6.74 -2.63 -4.39
N PHE A 296 -7.43 -2.65 -5.53
CA PHE A 296 -6.74 -2.47 -6.81
C PHE A 296 -6.01 -1.13 -6.84
N PRO A 297 -4.86 -1.05 -7.53
CA PRO A 297 -4.07 0.17 -7.59
C PRO A 297 -4.91 1.32 -8.16
N GLN A 298 -4.77 2.49 -7.54
CA GLN A 298 -5.49 3.70 -7.93
C GLN A 298 -4.52 4.69 -8.55
N GLY A 299 -4.97 5.39 -9.57
CA GLY A 299 -4.13 6.30 -10.37
C GLY A 299 -3.90 5.76 -11.77
N GLY A 300 -3.83 6.64 -12.77
CA GLY A 300 -4.07 6.35 -14.18
C GLY A 300 -3.06 5.46 -14.92
N HIS A 301 -2.05 4.87 -14.26
CA HIS A 301 -0.96 4.15 -14.94
C HIS A 301 -0.73 2.75 -14.35
N SER A 302 -1.82 2.01 -14.09
CA SER A 302 -1.70 0.67 -13.52
C SER A 302 -2.38 -0.38 -14.38
N VAL A 303 -1.72 -1.53 -14.54
CA VAL A 303 -2.29 -2.74 -15.15
C VAL A 303 -2.39 -3.81 -14.08
N VAL A 304 -3.59 -4.38 -13.91
CA VAL A 304 -3.82 -5.51 -13.00
C VAL A 304 -3.87 -6.79 -13.80
N LEU A 305 -3.00 -7.72 -13.45
CA LEU A 305 -2.98 -9.09 -13.97
C LEU A 305 -3.63 -10.03 -12.97
N GLU A 306 -4.67 -10.72 -13.39
CA GLU A 306 -5.42 -11.64 -12.55
C GLU A 306 -6.01 -12.79 -13.36
N ARG A 307 -6.13 -13.96 -12.77
CA ARG A 307 -6.85 -15.09 -13.38
C ARG A 307 -8.31 -15.05 -12.98
N ARG A 308 -9.18 -14.53 -13.85
CA ARG A 308 -10.64 -14.51 -13.65
C ARG A 308 -11.26 -15.89 -13.84
N GLY A 309 -12.48 -16.06 -13.32
CA GLY A 309 -13.30 -17.25 -13.56
C GLY A 309 -12.90 -18.50 -12.76
N LEU A 310 -12.00 -18.42 -11.77
CA LEU A 310 -11.72 -19.52 -10.87
C LEU A 310 -12.81 -19.64 -9.81
N TYR A 311 -13.40 -20.84 -9.66
CA TYR A 311 -14.49 -21.10 -8.71
C TYR A 311 -14.12 -20.81 -7.23
N CYS A 312 -12.84 -21.01 -6.89
CA CYS A 312 -12.31 -20.81 -5.55
C CYS A 312 -12.02 -19.32 -5.21
N ARG A 313 -11.99 -18.43 -6.22
CA ARG A 313 -11.63 -17.02 -6.04
C ARG A 313 -12.86 -16.16 -5.76
N PRO A 314 -12.81 -15.24 -4.77
CA PRO A 314 -11.73 -15.06 -3.80
C PRO A 314 -11.77 -16.13 -2.70
N CYS A 315 -10.61 -16.67 -2.32
CA CYS A 315 -10.53 -17.63 -1.20
C CYS A 315 -10.24 -16.93 0.15
N SER A 316 -9.79 -15.68 0.11
CA SER A 316 -9.55 -14.84 1.29
C SER A 316 -9.65 -13.37 0.92
N HIS A 317 -9.94 -12.54 1.92
CA HIS A 317 -9.89 -11.08 1.75
C HIS A 317 -8.52 -10.48 2.15
N LEU A 318 -7.67 -11.24 2.83
CA LEU A 318 -6.33 -10.78 3.25
C LEU A 318 -5.20 -11.54 2.56
N GLY A 319 -5.43 -12.79 2.19
CA GLY A 319 -4.45 -13.79 1.84
C GLY A 319 -4.37 -14.88 2.90
N LEU A 320 -3.69 -15.99 2.56
CA LEU A 320 -3.53 -17.19 3.38
C LEU A 320 -2.06 -17.64 3.35
N PRO A 321 -1.61 -18.46 4.32
CA PRO A 321 -0.26 -19.01 4.30
C PRO A 321 -0.04 -20.06 3.18
N HIS A 322 -1.13 -20.69 2.69
CA HIS A 322 -1.10 -21.66 1.58
C HIS A 322 -2.43 -21.65 0.83
N CYS A 323 -2.41 -22.16 -0.41
CA CYS A 323 -3.61 -22.27 -1.22
C CYS A 323 -4.51 -23.37 -0.65
N PRO A 324 -5.78 -23.08 -0.27
CA PRO A 324 -6.66 -24.08 0.31
C PRO A 324 -7.05 -25.19 -0.68
N GLU A 325 -7.01 -24.90 -2.00
CA GLU A 325 -7.30 -25.87 -3.06
C GLU A 325 -6.03 -26.59 -3.57
N GLY A 326 -4.84 -26.25 -3.06
CA GLY A 326 -3.55 -26.84 -3.44
C GLY A 326 -3.04 -26.49 -4.85
N HIS A 327 -3.91 -26.13 -5.78
CA HIS A 327 -3.52 -25.92 -7.19
C HIS A 327 -2.84 -24.57 -7.47
N PHE A 328 -3.10 -23.54 -6.69
CA PHE A 328 -2.56 -22.16 -6.77
C PHE A 328 -2.68 -21.52 -8.18
N ARG A 329 -3.69 -21.89 -8.96
CA ARG A 329 -3.90 -21.46 -10.34
C ARG A 329 -4.08 -19.94 -10.47
N CYS A 330 -4.67 -19.28 -9.45
CA CYS A 330 -4.85 -17.82 -9.47
C CYS A 330 -3.55 -17.04 -9.65
N MET A 331 -2.40 -17.66 -9.30
CA MET A 331 -1.06 -17.10 -9.50
C MET A 331 -0.31 -17.82 -10.61
N LYS A 332 -0.34 -19.15 -10.64
CA LYS A 332 0.44 -19.95 -11.62
C LYS A 332 -0.02 -19.76 -13.06
N ASP A 333 -1.33 -19.52 -13.29
CA ASP A 333 -1.87 -19.30 -14.63
C ASP A 333 -1.59 -17.89 -15.19
N ILE A 334 -0.99 -16.97 -14.40
CA ILE A 334 -0.48 -15.69 -14.88
C ILE A 334 0.94 -15.91 -15.41
N GLY A 335 1.12 -15.76 -16.71
CA GLY A 335 2.40 -15.98 -17.38
C GLY A 335 3.40 -14.82 -17.17
N ALA A 336 4.70 -15.14 -17.16
CA ALA A 336 5.73 -14.10 -17.16
C ALA A 336 5.70 -13.25 -18.43
N GLY A 337 5.32 -13.87 -19.58
CA GLY A 337 5.13 -13.16 -20.84
C GLY A 337 4.00 -12.12 -20.80
N ASP A 338 2.90 -12.41 -20.08
CA ASP A 338 1.79 -11.44 -19.90
C ASP A 338 2.26 -10.24 -19.09
N ALA A 339 2.97 -10.51 -17.98
CA ALA A 339 3.51 -9.47 -17.11
C ALA A 339 4.59 -8.64 -17.83
N TYR A 340 5.44 -9.27 -18.60
CA TYR A 340 6.45 -8.59 -19.42
C TYR A 340 5.79 -7.73 -20.51
N SER A 341 4.78 -8.23 -21.20
CA SER A 341 4.05 -7.45 -22.22
C SER A 341 3.41 -6.20 -21.63
N ALA A 342 2.80 -6.30 -20.45
CA ALA A 342 2.25 -5.17 -19.72
C ALA A 342 3.35 -4.16 -19.32
N LEU A 343 4.46 -4.63 -18.76
CA LEU A 343 5.62 -3.81 -18.39
C LEU A 343 6.19 -3.07 -19.62
N ARG A 344 6.44 -3.79 -20.70
CA ARG A 344 6.97 -3.23 -21.96
C ARG A 344 6.08 -2.12 -22.52
N GLY A 345 4.75 -2.36 -22.52
CA GLY A 345 3.78 -1.35 -22.95
C GLY A 345 3.81 -0.09 -22.11
N MET A 346 4.09 -0.20 -20.81
CA MET A 346 4.21 0.95 -19.92
C MET A 346 5.52 1.73 -20.12
N VAL A 347 6.63 1.03 -20.28
CA VAL A 347 7.96 1.65 -20.33
C VAL A 347 8.20 2.36 -21.66
N LYS A 348 7.63 1.85 -22.78
CA LYS A 348 7.83 2.43 -24.12
C LYS A 348 6.86 3.57 -24.49
N ASN A 349 5.81 3.76 -23.69
CA ASN A 349 4.83 4.86 -23.82
C ASN A 349 5.06 5.91 -22.73
#